data_2a52b7996c6d8ab0e547b1edcac52c91
#
_entry.id   2a52b7996c6d8ab0e547b1edcac52c91
#
_cell.length_a   1.000
_cell.length_b   1.000
_cell.length_c   1.000
_cell.angle_alpha   90.00
_cell.angle_beta   90.00
_cell.angle_gamma   90.00
#
_symmetry.space_group_name_H-M   'P 1'
#
loop_
_entity.id
_entity.type
_entity.pdbx_description
1 polymer ?
#
loop_
_entity_poly.entity_id
_entity_poly.type
_entity_poly.pdbx_seq_one_letter_code
_entity_poly.pdbx_strand_id
1 'polypeptide(L)'
;DYAVAGRGLPMSIFFAAIAATLCGGGATIGRVSFMHTTGIVVFAGLIGVVINQIFSGLYIAGRVHNIKNVYSVGDLFGLYYGRAGRLVSSIVCFFFCLGLYGVQILAMGAILQTAVGIDLIPAALISSVITLAYTWSGGMLAVTMTDAVQYVIIIIGVSLCGYLAIDHLGGFDAMMATLNAMPRYESNLKLF
;
A
#
# COMPACT_ATOMS: atom_id res chain seq x y z
N ASP A 1 19.56 -10.57 11.52
CA ASP A 1 19.02 -11.05 10.24
C ASP A 1 17.50 -11.04 10.20
N TYR A 2 16.80 -11.25 11.33
CA TYR A 2 15.33 -11.29 11.43
C TYR A 2 14.64 -10.01 10.90
N ALA A 3 15.15 -8.83 11.24
CA ALA A 3 14.54 -7.54 10.88
C ALA A 3 14.96 -6.98 9.51
N VAL A 4 16.03 -7.51 8.90
CA VAL A 4 16.61 -6.97 7.64
C VAL A 4 16.81 -8.05 6.57
N ALA A 5 16.25 -9.24 6.75
CA ALA A 5 16.35 -10.38 5.83
C ALA A 5 17.80 -10.68 5.38
N GLY A 6 18.78 -10.49 6.31
CA GLY A 6 20.21 -10.71 6.02
C GLY A 6 20.83 -9.76 5.01
N ARG A 7 20.13 -8.71 4.55
CA ARG A 7 20.54 -7.79 3.47
C ARG A 7 20.90 -8.48 2.14
N GLY A 8 20.42 -9.71 1.93
CA GLY A 8 20.73 -10.56 0.77
C GLY A 8 19.54 -10.80 -0.17
N LEU A 9 18.50 -9.95 -0.14
CA LEU A 9 17.32 -10.12 -1.00
C LEU A 9 17.67 -9.85 -2.47
N PRO A 10 17.30 -10.74 -3.40
CA PRO A 10 17.38 -10.47 -4.83
C PRO A 10 16.58 -9.22 -5.22
N MET A 11 17.08 -8.45 -6.17
CA MET A 11 16.46 -7.19 -6.62
C MET A 11 15.00 -7.40 -7.09
N SER A 12 14.70 -8.52 -7.74
CA SER A 12 13.35 -8.87 -8.20
C SER A 12 12.36 -9.06 -7.05
N ILE A 13 12.76 -9.77 -6.00
CA ILE A 13 11.93 -9.99 -4.81
C ILE A 13 11.74 -8.68 -4.04
N PHE A 14 12.81 -7.90 -3.89
CA PHE A 14 12.75 -6.59 -3.25
C PHE A 14 11.79 -5.63 -4.00
N PHE A 15 11.90 -5.57 -5.34
CA PHE A 15 10.98 -4.80 -6.17
C PHE A 15 9.53 -5.25 -6.02
N ALA A 16 9.29 -6.56 -6.07
CA ALA A 16 7.95 -7.13 -5.94
C ALA A 16 7.34 -6.81 -4.56
N ALA A 17 8.12 -6.89 -3.49
CA ALA A 17 7.67 -6.58 -2.13
C ALA A 17 7.30 -5.09 -1.97
N ILE A 18 8.13 -4.16 -2.47
CA ILE A 18 7.80 -2.74 -2.46
C ILE A 18 6.53 -2.47 -3.27
N ALA A 19 6.42 -3.06 -4.46
CA ALA A 19 5.25 -2.88 -5.31
C ALA A 19 3.97 -3.45 -4.66
N ALA A 20 4.04 -4.62 -4.02
CA ALA A 20 2.93 -5.18 -3.26
C ALA A 20 2.50 -4.26 -2.11
N THR A 21 3.46 -3.72 -1.37
CA THR A 21 3.19 -2.77 -0.26
C THR A 21 2.46 -1.52 -0.76
N LEU A 22 2.86 -0.99 -1.93
CA LEU A 22 2.22 0.19 -2.54
C LEU A 22 0.83 -0.12 -3.11
N CYS A 23 0.56 -1.37 -3.48
CA CYS A 23 -0.70 -1.84 -4.03
C CYS A 23 -1.59 -2.58 -3.00
N GLY A 24 -1.30 -2.49 -1.72
CA GLY A 24 -2.06 -3.15 -0.65
C GLY A 24 -3.54 -2.73 -0.59
N GLY A 25 -4.33 -3.41 0.24
CA GLY A 25 -5.78 -3.23 0.34
C GLY A 25 -6.22 -1.79 0.60
N GLY A 26 -5.51 -1.04 1.44
CA GLY A 26 -5.76 0.39 1.64
C GLY A 26 -5.51 1.25 0.41
N ALA A 27 -4.53 0.86 -0.41
CA ALA A 27 -4.21 1.57 -1.65
C ALA A 27 -5.18 1.22 -2.80
N THR A 28 -5.73 0.03 -2.84
CA THR A 28 -6.72 -0.41 -3.85
C THR A 28 -8.13 -0.01 -3.44
N ILE A 29 -8.69 -0.64 -2.42
CA ILE A 29 -10.07 -0.39 -1.97
C ILE A 29 -10.23 1.06 -1.47
N GLY A 30 -9.29 1.55 -0.67
CA GLY A 30 -9.33 2.91 -0.13
C GLY A 30 -9.27 3.99 -1.21
N ARG A 31 -8.41 3.83 -2.23
CA ARG A 31 -8.35 4.79 -3.34
C ARG A 31 -9.57 4.74 -4.25
N VAL A 32 -10.11 3.56 -4.52
CA VAL A 32 -11.36 3.42 -5.29
C VAL A 32 -12.51 4.11 -4.56
N SER A 33 -12.66 3.89 -3.26
CA SER A 33 -13.66 4.56 -2.43
C SER A 33 -13.46 6.09 -2.41
N PHE A 34 -12.22 6.55 -2.28
CA PHE A 34 -11.88 7.97 -2.29
C PHE A 34 -12.12 8.60 -3.67
N MET A 35 -11.81 7.89 -4.74
CA MET A 35 -12.12 8.33 -6.11
C MET A 35 -13.62 8.49 -6.35
N HIS A 36 -14.43 7.60 -5.79
CA HIS A 36 -15.88 7.70 -5.86
C HIS A 36 -16.42 8.98 -5.19
N THR A 37 -15.77 9.45 -4.12
CA THR A 37 -16.20 10.64 -3.38
C THR A 37 -15.59 11.94 -3.91
N THR A 38 -14.35 11.91 -4.37
CA THR A 38 -13.55 13.10 -4.70
C THR A 38 -13.35 13.28 -6.20
N GLY A 39 -13.61 12.23 -7.00
CA GLY A 39 -13.45 12.27 -8.45
C GLY A 39 -12.00 12.18 -8.92
N ILE A 40 -11.72 12.76 -10.10
CA ILE A 40 -10.45 12.62 -10.83
C ILE A 40 -9.24 13.25 -10.10
N VAL A 41 -9.48 14.15 -9.16
CA VAL A 41 -8.43 14.83 -8.36
C VAL A 41 -7.52 13.85 -7.62
N VAL A 42 -8.01 12.63 -7.35
CA VAL A 42 -7.19 11.54 -6.76
C VAL A 42 -5.95 11.22 -7.59
N PHE A 43 -6.01 11.37 -8.92
CA PHE A 43 -4.86 11.15 -9.80
C PHE A 43 -3.72 12.14 -9.55
N ALA A 44 -4.02 13.38 -9.17
CA ALA A 44 -2.98 14.34 -8.78
C ALA A 44 -2.19 13.85 -7.55
N GLY A 45 -2.88 13.24 -6.58
CA GLY A 45 -2.23 12.59 -5.45
C GLY A 45 -1.33 11.41 -5.85
N LEU A 46 -1.76 10.60 -6.83
CA LEU A 46 -0.95 9.49 -7.36
C LEU A 46 0.33 9.99 -8.04
N ILE A 47 0.25 11.06 -8.83
CA ILE A 47 1.44 11.71 -9.43
C ILE A 47 2.41 12.15 -8.34
N GLY A 48 1.91 12.76 -7.26
CA GLY A 48 2.72 13.13 -6.10
C GLY A 48 3.44 11.95 -5.45
N VAL A 49 2.78 10.80 -5.32
CA VAL A 49 3.40 9.57 -4.81
C VAL A 49 4.52 9.09 -5.75
N VAL A 50 4.31 9.09 -7.06
CA VAL A 50 5.33 8.69 -8.04
C VAL A 50 6.54 9.60 -7.98
N ILE A 51 6.35 10.92 -7.94
CA ILE A 51 7.44 11.90 -7.81
C ILE A 51 8.22 11.67 -6.51
N ASN A 52 7.52 11.46 -5.39
CA ASN A 52 8.16 11.15 -4.10
C ASN A 52 9.01 9.88 -4.16
N GLN A 53 8.53 8.82 -4.81
CA GLN A 53 9.28 7.57 -4.94
C GLN A 53 10.52 7.72 -5.82
N ILE A 54 10.42 8.45 -6.93
CA ILE A 54 11.57 8.75 -7.80
C ILE A 54 12.60 9.57 -7.02
N PHE A 55 12.18 10.63 -6.34
CA PHE A 55 13.07 11.46 -5.53
C PHE A 55 13.75 10.65 -4.43
N SER A 56 13.00 9.86 -3.69
CA SER A 56 13.53 9.01 -2.63
C SER A 56 14.53 7.97 -3.16
N GLY A 57 14.25 7.34 -4.30
CA GLY A 57 15.14 6.38 -4.93
C GLY A 57 16.46 7.02 -5.40
N LEU A 58 16.38 8.15 -6.09
CA LEU A 58 17.57 8.79 -6.68
C LEU A 58 18.44 9.51 -5.64
N TYR A 59 17.84 10.19 -4.66
CA TYR A 59 18.58 11.07 -3.77
C TYR A 59 18.80 10.51 -2.36
N ILE A 60 17.87 9.73 -1.84
CA ILE A 60 17.90 9.25 -0.44
C ILE A 60 18.47 7.85 -0.36
N ALA A 61 17.98 6.92 -1.17
CA ALA A 61 18.30 5.50 -1.05
C ALA A 61 19.80 5.23 -1.16
N GLY A 62 20.49 5.82 -2.13
CA GLY A 62 21.94 5.65 -2.30
C GLY A 62 22.76 6.20 -1.13
N ARG A 63 22.33 7.28 -0.51
CA ARG A 63 22.99 7.85 0.67
C ARG A 63 22.79 7.01 1.92
N VAL A 64 21.56 6.56 2.14
CA VAL A 64 21.22 5.73 3.31
C VAL A 64 21.85 4.34 3.21
N HIS A 65 21.90 3.75 2.02
CA HIS A 65 22.52 2.44 1.80
C HIS A 65 23.99 2.37 2.27
N ASN A 66 24.73 3.44 2.10
CA ASN A 66 26.15 3.52 2.48
C ASN A 66 26.40 3.72 3.98
N ILE A 67 25.36 4.02 4.76
CA ILE A 67 25.49 4.21 6.21
C ILE A 67 25.43 2.85 6.92
N LYS A 68 26.50 2.55 7.65
CA LYS A 68 26.58 1.30 8.44
C LYS A 68 25.79 1.43 9.74
N ASN A 69 25.27 0.30 10.24
CA ASN A 69 24.57 0.20 11.52
C ASN A 69 23.28 1.03 11.65
N VAL A 70 22.60 1.28 10.54
CA VAL A 70 21.26 1.88 10.50
C VAL A 70 20.25 0.80 10.16
N TYR A 71 19.31 0.55 11.06
CA TYR A 71 18.27 -0.48 10.94
C TYR A 71 16.86 0.10 10.95
N SER A 72 16.73 1.37 11.36
CA SER A 72 15.45 2.06 11.46
C SER A 72 15.57 3.53 11.07
N VAL A 73 14.43 4.15 10.77
CA VAL A 73 14.35 5.60 10.56
C VAL A 73 14.83 6.35 11.80
N GLY A 74 14.52 5.82 13.00
CA GLY A 74 15.00 6.37 14.26
C GLY A 74 16.53 6.39 14.35
N ASP A 75 17.22 5.34 13.89
CA ASP A 75 18.68 5.31 13.89
C ASP A 75 19.25 6.36 12.94
N LEU A 76 18.65 6.54 11.76
CA LEU A 76 19.07 7.55 10.80
C LEU A 76 18.98 8.96 11.39
N PHE A 77 17.84 9.30 11.99
CA PHE A 77 17.66 10.60 12.63
C PHE A 77 18.56 10.76 13.87
N GLY A 78 18.86 9.65 14.55
CA GLY A 78 19.79 9.65 15.68
C GLY A 78 21.21 10.05 15.30
N LEU A 79 21.66 9.74 14.09
CA LEU A 79 22.98 10.14 13.59
C LEU A 79 23.11 11.65 13.38
N TYR A 80 22.05 12.31 12.90
CA TYR A 80 22.07 13.73 12.56
C TYR A 80 21.59 14.64 13.70
N TYR A 81 20.62 14.18 14.49
CA TYR A 81 19.93 15.00 15.51
C TYR A 81 20.09 14.44 16.94
N GLY A 82 20.95 13.43 17.10
CA GLY A 82 21.22 12.83 18.41
C GLY A 82 20.02 12.09 19.02
N ARG A 83 20.08 11.89 20.35
CA ARG A 83 19.10 11.07 21.08
C ARG A 83 17.66 11.59 20.99
N ALA A 84 17.47 12.90 20.99
CA ALA A 84 16.15 13.52 20.88
C ALA A 84 15.54 13.25 19.48
N GLY A 85 16.31 13.42 18.42
CA GLY A 85 15.87 13.13 17.06
C GLY A 85 15.50 11.65 16.86
N ARG A 86 16.28 10.74 17.43
CA ARG A 86 15.97 9.31 17.43
C ARG A 86 14.63 9.01 18.11
N LEU A 87 14.40 9.57 19.29
CA LEU A 87 13.16 9.33 20.04
C LEU A 87 11.92 9.85 19.30
N VAL A 88 11.96 11.12 18.87
CA VAL A 88 10.84 11.74 18.18
C VAL A 88 10.50 11.01 16.87
N SER A 89 11.50 10.74 16.03
CA SER A 89 11.27 10.04 14.77
C SER A 89 10.76 8.62 14.97
N SER A 90 11.24 7.90 15.99
CA SER A 90 10.74 6.56 16.31
C SER A 90 9.27 6.57 16.74
N ILE A 91 8.86 7.54 17.58
CA ILE A 91 7.47 7.69 18.01
C ILE A 91 6.57 8.01 16.81
N VAL A 92 6.97 8.96 15.97
CA VAL A 92 6.21 9.33 14.76
C VAL A 92 6.06 8.13 13.82
N CYS A 93 7.15 7.41 13.55
CA CYS A 93 7.12 6.21 12.72
C CYS A 93 6.22 5.12 13.31
N PHE A 94 6.24 4.93 14.63
CA PHE A 94 5.39 3.94 15.30
C PHE A 94 3.90 4.23 15.05
N PHE A 95 3.44 5.46 15.31
CA PHE A 95 2.04 5.82 15.07
C PHE A 95 1.66 5.79 13.59
N PHE A 96 2.56 6.18 12.70
CA PHE A 96 2.35 6.08 11.25
C PHE A 96 2.17 4.63 10.80
N CYS A 97 3.05 3.73 11.22
CA CYS A 97 2.95 2.30 10.90
C CYS A 97 1.69 1.67 11.50
N LEU A 98 1.31 2.06 12.72
CA LEU A 98 0.10 1.58 13.37
C LEU A 98 -1.16 2.00 12.58
N GLY A 99 -1.20 3.23 12.08
CA GLY A 99 -2.27 3.71 11.21
C GLY A 99 -2.35 2.95 9.90
N LEU A 100 -1.23 2.74 9.23
CA LEU A 100 -1.16 1.93 7.99
C LEU A 100 -1.62 0.49 8.23
N TYR A 101 -1.19 -0.13 9.31
CA TYR A 101 -1.60 -1.48 9.70
C TYR A 101 -3.11 -1.57 9.92
N GLY A 102 -3.70 -0.60 10.63
CA GLY A 102 -5.14 -0.52 10.84
C GLY A 102 -5.94 -0.46 9.53
N VAL A 103 -5.51 0.36 8.58
CA VAL A 103 -6.14 0.44 7.24
C VAL A 103 -6.07 -0.89 6.50
N GLN A 104 -4.94 -1.59 6.56
CA GLN A 104 -4.79 -2.89 5.91
C GLN A 104 -5.67 -3.97 6.53
N ILE A 105 -5.76 -4.01 7.85
CA ILE A 105 -6.64 -4.94 8.57
C ILE A 105 -8.11 -4.70 8.22
N LEU A 106 -8.54 -3.45 8.19
CA LEU A 106 -9.92 -3.11 7.81
C LEU A 106 -10.23 -3.51 6.37
N ALA A 107 -9.28 -3.30 5.45
CA ALA A 107 -9.44 -3.73 4.06
C ALA A 107 -9.56 -5.27 3.94
N MET A 108 -8.73 -6.03 4.65
CA MET A 108 -8.83 -7.49 4.71
C MET A 108 -10.13 -7.95 5.36
N GLY A 109 -10.56 -7.27 6.43
CA GLY A 109 -11.85 -7.52 7.08
C GLY A 109 -13.03 -7.32 6.13
N ALA A 110 -13.02 -6.25 5.33
CA ALA A 110 -14.07 -5.99 4.33
C ALA A 110 -14.11 -7.07 3.23
N ILE A 111 -12.95 -7.58 2.80
CA ILE A 111 -12.88 -8.70 1.84
C ILE A 111 -13.47 -9.97 2.44
N LEU A 112 -13.10 -10.33 3.68
CA LEU A 112 -13.63 -11.50 4.36
C LEU A 112 -15.14 -11.37 4.64
N GLN A 113 -15.61 -10.19 5.01
CA GLN A 113 -17.03 -9.91 5.17
C GLN A 113 -17.79 -10.19 3.87
N THR A 114 -17.28 -9.73 2.74
CA THR A 114 -17.94 -9.90 1.44
C THR A 114 -17.88 -11.34 0.93
N ALA A 115 -16.75 -12.03 1.17
CA ALA A 115 -16.50 -13.37 0.64
C ALA A 115 -17.14 -14.47 1.50
N VAL A 116 -17.14 -14.32 2.82
CA VAL A 116 -17.54 -15.37 3.78
C VAL A 116 -18.81 -15.00 4.56
N GLY A 117 -19.22 -13.72 4.54
CA GLY A 117 -20.40 -13.25 5.25
C GLY A 117 -20.21 -13.04 6.76
N ILE A 118 -18.96 -12.95 7.23
CA ILE A 118 -18.63 -12.69 8.63
C ILE A 118 -18.66 -11.17 8.86
N ASP A 119 -19.13 -10.72 10.02
CA ASP A 119 -19.11 -9.30 10.36
C ASP A 119 -17.70 -8.68 10.30
N LEU A 120 -17.61 -7.39 9.97
CA LEU A 120 -16.35 -6.66 9.73
C LEU A 120 -15.36 -6.77 10.90
N ILE A 121 -15.83 -6.64 12.14
CA ILE A 121 -14.95 -6.65 13.32
C ILE A 121 -14.33 -8.03 13.56
N PRO A 122 -15.08 -9.14 13.63
CA PRO A 122 -14.49 -10.47 13.73
C PRO A 122 -13.58 -10.81 12.54
N ALA A 123 -13.96 -10.44 11.32
CA ALA A 123 -13.16 -10.65 10.12
C ALA A 123 -11.80 -9.91 10.19
N ALA A 124 -11.81 -8.66 10.63
CA ALA A 124 -10.60 -7.87 10.85
C ALA A 124 -9.70 -8.47 11.94
N LEU A 125 -10.27 -8.94 13.05
CA LEU A 125 -9.51 -9.60 14.11
C LEU A 125 -8.85 -10.90 13.64
N ILE A 126 -9.58 -11.75 12.92
CA ILE A 126 -9.03 -12.99 12.34
C ILE A 126 -7.86 -12.66 11.40
N SER A 127 -8.04 -11.70 10.50
CA SER A 127 -6.99 -11.25 9.58
C SER A 127 -5.76 -10.74 10.32
N SER A 128 -5.98 -9.96 11.38
CA SER A 128 -4.91 -9.43 12.24
C SER A 128 -4.10 -10.55 12.90
N VAL A 129 -4.77 -11.54 13.50
CA VAL A 129 -4.11 -12.68 14.16
C VAL A 129 -3.29 -13.48 13.16
N ILE A 130 -3.83 -13.78 11.99
CA ILE A 130 -3.12 -14.51 10.93
C ILE A 130 -1.86 -13.74 10.50
N THR A 131 -2.01 -12.42 10.26
CA THR A 131 -0.90 -11.56 9.84
C THR A 131 0.20 -11.52 10.89
N LEU A 132 -0.16 -11.35 12.16
CA LEU A 132 0.81 -11.34 13.26
C LEU A 132 1.49 -12.68 13.42
N ALA A 133 0.78 -13.81 13.30
CA ALA A 133 1.31 -15.13 13.45
C ALA A 133 2.40 -15.44 12.41
N TYR A 134 2.16 -15.20 11.12
CA TYR A 134 3.17 -15.47 10.09
C TYR A 134 4.33 -14.47 10.14
N THR A 135 4.06 -13.20 10.47
CA THR A 135 5.11 -12.19 10.60
C THR A 135 6.04 -12.51 11.77
N TRP A 136 5.48 -12.95 12.89
CA TRP A 136 6.27 -13.35 14.06
C TRP A 136 7.12 -14.59 13.77
N SER A 137 6.55 -15.60 13.12
CA SER A 137 7.25 -16.86 12.86
C SER A 137 8.38 -16.74 11.84
N GLY A 138 8.21 -15.89 10.82
CA GLY A 138 9.13 -15.84 9.68
C GLY A 138 9.94 -14.55 9.52
N GLY A 139 9.63 -13.51 10.28
CA GLY A 139 10.31 -12.22 10.22
C GLY A 139 10.22 -11.55 8.85
N MET A 140 11.17 -10.65 8.56
CA MET A 140 11.20 -9.86 7.32
C MET A 140 11.29 -10.71 6.04
N LEU A 141 12.00 -11.84 6.11
CA LEU A 141 12.15 -12.73 4.94
C LEU A 141 10.81 -13.35 4.53
N ALA A 142 10.04 -13.86 5.48
CA ALA A 142 8.73 -14.46 5.18
C ALA A 142 7.76 -13.43 4.64
N VAL A 143 7.72 -12.23 5.23
CA VAL A 143 6.88 -11.13 4.76
C VAL A 143 7.24 -10.77 3.32
N THR A 144 8.53 -10.58 3.02
CA THR A 144 8.98 -10.21 1.68
C THR A 144 8.66 -11.28 0.62
N MET A 145 8.77 -12.57 0.99
CA MET A 145 8.41 -13.67 0.08
C MET A 145 6.90 -13.74 -0.16
N THR A 146 6.08 -13.57 0.87
CA THR A 146 4.63 -13.51 0.70
C THR A 146 4.20 -12.30 -0.13
N ASP A 147 4.81 -11.15 0.08
CA ASP A 147 4.56 -9.94 -0.71
C ASP A 147 4.88 -10.13 -2.18
N ALA A 148 5.98 -10.84 -2.51
CA ALA A 148 6.34 -11.14 -3.89
C ALA A 148 5.28 -12.00 -4.60
N VAL A 149 4.71 -13.00 -3.91
CA VAL A 149 3.61 -13.81 -4.43
C VAL A 149 2.33 -12.97 -4.57
N GLN A 150 2.02 -12.17 -3.55
CA GLN A 150 0.85 -11.28 -3.57
C GLN A 150 0.94 -10.27 -4.72
N TYR A 151 2.12 -9.75 -5.04
CA TYR A 151 2.32 -8.84 -6.16
C TYR A 151 1.86 -9.43 -7.50
N VAL A 152 2.22 -10.69 -7.77
CA VAL A 152 1.78 -11.39 -8.98
C VAL A 152 0.25 -11.53 -8.99
N ILE A 153 -0.33 -11.94 -7.88
CA ILE A 153 -1.79 -12.08 -7.73
C ILE A 153 -2.50 -10.74 -7.92
N ILE A 154 -1.96 -9.66 -7.36
CA ILE A 154 -2.52 -8.30 -7.49
C ILE A 154 -2.53 -7.86 -8.95
N ILE A 155 -1.40 -8.02 -9.67
CA ILE A 155 -1.33 -7.63 -11.09
C ILE A 155 -2.39 -8.37 -11.91
N ILE A 156 -2.47 -9.68 -11.76
CA ILE A 156 -3.43 -10.51 -12.51
C ILE A 156 -4.87 -10.14 -12.08
N GLY A 157 -5.13 -10.10 -10.78
CA GLY A 157 -6.46 -9.85 -10.23
C GLY A 157 -7.01 -8.48 -10.59
N VAL A 158 -6.22 -7.42 -10.40
CA VAL A 158 -6.66 -6.05 -10.70
C VAL A 158 -6.90 -5.87 -12.20
N SER A 159 -5.99 -6.42 -13.05
CA SER A 159 -6.16 -6.37 -14.50
C SER A 159 -7.40 -7.11 -14.97
N LEU A 160 -7.64 -8.30 -14.41
CA LEU A 160 -8.83 -9.11 -14.71
C LEU A 160 -10.12 -8.43 -14.26
N CYS A 161 -10.14 -7.88 -13.04
CA CYS A 161 -11.29 -7.13 -12.53
C CYS A 161 -11.59 -5.90 -13.39
N GLY A 162 -10.56 -5.16 -13.83
CA GLY A 162 -10.72 -4.04 -14.74
C GLY A 162 -11.34 -4.44 -16.08
N TYR A 163 -10.82 -5.53 -16.66
CA TYR A 163 -11.36 -6.08 -17.91
C TYR A 163 -12.83 -6.51 -17.75
N LEU A 164 -13.14 -7.30 -16.74
CA LEU A 164 -14.50 -7.78 -16.48
C LEU A 164 -15.48 -6.63 -16.18
N ALA A 165 -15.02 -5.60 -15.48
CA ALA A 165 -15.85 -4.42 -15.20
C ALA A 165 -16.23 -3.67 -16.50
N ILE A 166 -15.27 -3.49 -17.40
CA ILE A 166 -15.52 -2.85 -18.69
C ILE A 166 -16.45 -3.71 -19.56
N ASP A 167 -16.22 -5.02 -19.62
CA ASP A 167 -17.04 -5.97 -20.37
C ASP A 167 -18.49 -5.99 -19.84
N HIS A 168 -18.66 -6.02 -18.52
CA HIS A 168 -19.99 -5.99 -17.89
C HIS A 168 -20.77 -4.70 -18.17
N LEU A 169 -20.10 -3.59 -18.37
CA LEU A 169 -20.70 -2.31 -18.75
C LEU A 169 -21.03 -2.19 -20.26
N GLY A 170 -20.74 -3.22 -21.05
CA GLY A 170 -20.98 -3.21 -22.50
C GLY A 170 -19.85 -2.60 -23.32
N GLY A 171 -18.62 -2.61 -22.77
CA GLY A 171 -17.43 -2.08 -23.41
C GLY A 171 -17.06 -0.67 -22.98
N PHE A 172 -15.91 -0.19 -23.49
CA PHE A 172 -15.36 1.11 -23.10
C PHE A 172 -16.28 2.29 -23.46
N ASP A 173 -16.91 2.25 -24.63
CA ASP A 173 -17.80 3.32 -25.11
C ASP A 173 -19.07 3.43 -24.24
N ALA A 174 -19.67 2.30 -23.88
CA ALA A 174 -20.83 2.26 -22.98
C ALA A 174 -20.46 2.74 -21.57
N MET A 175 -19.29 2.38 -21.08
CA MET A 175 -18.75 2.89 -19.81
C MET A 175 -18.61 4.41 -19.85
N MET A 176 -18.02 4.98 -20.90
CA MET A 176 -17.85 6.42 -21.07
C MET A 176 -19.20 7.14 -21.20
N ALA A 177 -20.16 6.57 -21.92
CA ALA A 177 -21.51 7.12 -22.01
C ALA A 177 -22.19 7.17 -20.63
N THR A 178 -22.07 6.10 -19.85
CA THR A 178 -22.62 6.03 -18.49
C THR A 178 -21.97 7.07 -17.56
N LEU A 179 -20.64 7.19 -17.61
CA LEU A 179 -19.92 8.19 -16.83
C LEU A 179 -20.35 9.63 -17.18
N ASN A 180 -20.48 9.94 -18.46
CA ASN A 180 -20.92 11.26 -18.93
C ASN A 180 -22.37 11.59 -18.55
N ALA A 181 -23.22 10.58 -18.38
CA ALA A 181 -24.60 10.74 -17.95
C ALA A 181 -24.76 10.96 -16.42
N MET A 182 -23.71 10.76 -15.63
CA MET A 182 -23.77 10.97 -14.18
C MET A 182 -23.65 12.45 -13.82
N PRO A 183 -24.64 13.09 -13.17
CA PRO A 183 -24.61 14.53 -12.82
C PRO A 183 -23.40 14.93 -11.96
N ARG A 184 -22.88 13.98 -11.18
CA ARG A 184 -21.72 14.17 -10.31
C ARG A 184 -20.39 14.23 -11.09
N TYR A 185 -20.35 13.62 -12.28
CA TYR A 185 -19.16 13.63 -13.14
C TYR A 185 -18.91 15.02 -13.73
N GLU A 186 -19.96 15.72 -14.15
CA GLU A 186 -19.83 17.10 -14.63
C GLU A 186 -19.32 18.08 -13.57
N SER A 187 -19.73 17.91 -12.31
CA SER A 187 -19.27 18.78 -11.22
C SER A 187 -17.80 18.57 -10.87
N ASN A 188 -17.28 17.35 -11.02
CA ASN A 188 -15.90 16.98 -10.71
C ASN A 188 -14.92 17.29 -11.85
N LEU A 189 -15.41 17.41 -13.08
CA LEU A 189 -14.63 17.85 -14.26
C LEU A 189 -14.53 19.37 -14.40
N LYS A 190 -15.47 20.11 -13.83
CA LYS A 190 -15.47 21.59 -13.84
C LYS A 190 -14.42 22.23 -12.92
N LEU A 191 -13.54 21.46 -12.34
CA LEU A 191 -12.41 21.94 -11.52
C LEU A 191 -11.14 22.20 -12.34
N PHE A 192 -11.25 22.12 -13.67
CA PHE A 192 -10.31 22.61 -14.66
C PHE A 192 -11.08 23.45 -15.69
#